data_0b91673ffab04e2cb02305e25e884b58
#
_entry.id   0b91673ffab04e2cb02305e25e884b58
#
_cell.length_a   1.000
_cell.length_b   1.000
_cell.length_c   1.000
_cell.angle_alpha   90.00
_cell.angle_beta   90.00
_cell.angle_gamma   90.00
#
_symmetry.space_group_name_H-M   'P 1'
#
loop_
_entity.id
_entity.type
_entity.pdbx_description
1 polymer ?
#
loop_
_entity_poly.entity_id
_entity_poly.type
_entity_poly.pdbx_seq_one_letter_code
_entity_poly.pdbx_strand_id
1 'polypeptide(L)'
;MRKIILLLLSAVVVAGSAKTKKRPAAETWPDGTVMDVWFKDTAKVDAEALARPYVITDYGVRRDSAIVQTAAIQGVIDRAAREGGGVIVIPEGTFLTGALFFKQGTHLHVKGRLKGSERIADFPLMTTRIEGETCKYFAALVNADGLDGFTILGPGTIDGNGRHYWKEFWIRREWNPQCTNKDAQRPRLVYISNSKNVTVQGVRTINSPFWTNHLYRCERVRYVDCFIYAPTGGVFDFAGKEHGAPSSDAIDIDVCKDVVVRGCCMHVCDDAVVLKGGKGTWADQMPENGPCERILIERCHYGRVHGCLTLGSESLHDRNVILRQCQADDANRVLWLKMRPDTPQHYEYVTVSDITGRTGSFLVVRPWTQFFQPEDRPDMPLSQCNNIVMKNIRMTCRNFFDVGTSEKYKLEAFTFEDIDVQDERQAFNPSLIPQTTAKNVKINGEVKF
;
A
#
# COMPACT_ATOMS: atom_id res chain seq x y z
N MET A 1 -3.87 41.75 84.90
CA MET A 1 -2.79 40.84 84.53
C MET A 1 -3.37 39.82 83.53
N ARG A 2 -3.21 40.04 82.23
CA ARG A 2 -3.65 39.13 81.17
C ARG A 2 -2.47 38.31 80.73
N LYS A 3 -2.54 37.00 80.87
CA LYS A 3 -1.55 36.04 80.37
C LYS A 3 -1.84 35.76 78.91
N ILE A 4 -0.87 36.07 78.06
CA ILE A 4 -0.81 35.73 76.59
C ILE A 4 -0.20 34.34 76.50
N ILE A 5 -0.93 33.38 75.92
CA ILE A 5 -0.46 32.04 75.60
C ILE A 5 -0.07 32.08 74.14
N LEU A 6 1.24 31.86 73.87
CA LEU A 6 1.78 31.73 72.54
C LEU A 6 1.63 30.26 72.10
N LEU A 7 0.82 30.00 71.04
CA LEU A 7 0.76 28.69 70.37
C LEU A 7 1.81 28.69 69.27
N LEU A 8 2.83 27.82 69.39
CA LEU A 8 3.74 27.48 68.33
C LEU A 8 3.10 26.44 67.41
N LEU A 9 2.74 26.82 66.17
CA LEU A 9 2.39 25.86 65.09
C LEU A 9 3.69 25.39 64.43
N SER A 10 4.03 24.13 64.62
CA SER A 10 5.08 23.44 63.85
C SER A 10 4.50 22.95 62.51
N ALA A 11 4.87 23.59 61.39
CA ALA A 11 4.56 23.15 60.05
C ALA A 11 5.45 21.95 59.67
N VAL A 12 4.87 20.79 59.56
CA VAL A 12 5.52 19.61 58.99
C VAL A 12 5.49 19.76 57.45
N VAL A 13 6.63 20.08 56.84
CA VAL A 13 6.77 20.05 55.37
C VAL A 13 6.91 18.58 54.94
N VAL A 14 5.87 17.99 54.39
CA VAL A 14 5.95 16.70 53.70
C VAL A 14 6.54 16.96 52.34
N ALA A 15 7.81 16.65 52.15
CA ALA A 15 8.46 16.64 50.86
C ALA A 15 7.91 15.46 50.02
N GLY A 16 6.88 15.72 49.24
CA GLY A 16 6.37 14.80 48.25
C GLY A 16 7.37 14.65 47.11
N SER A 17 8.06 13.49 47.05
CA SER A 17 8.88 13.11 45.92
C SER A 17 8.02 12.96 44.66
N ALA A 18 7.95 13.99 43.81
CA ALA A 18 7.33 13.93 42.51
C ALA A 18 8.17 12.98 41.63
N LYS A 19 7.68 11.73 41.47
CA LYS A 19 8.20 10.84 40.44
C LYS A 19 7.99 11.52 39.09
N THR A 20 9.04 12.08 38.52
CA THR A 20 9.06 12.56 37.14
C THR A 20 8.73 11.37 36.25
N LYS A 21 7.52 11.31 35.67
CA LYS A 21 7.18 10.39 34.62
C LYS A 21 8.18 10.65 33.48
N LYS A 22 9.10 9.72 33.26
CA LYS A 22 9.97 9.76 32.07
C LYS A 22 9.06 9.94 30.85
N ARG A 23 9.28 11.00 30.08
CA ARG A 23 8.63 11.11 28.76
C ARG A 23 8.92 9.83 27.99
N PRO A 24 7.92 9.18 27.35
CA PRO A 24 8.20 8.04 26.50
C PRO A 24 9.26 8.46 25.47
N ALA A 25 10.21 7.58 25.22
CA ALA A 25 11.22 7.82 24.20
C ALA A 25 10.55 8.13 22.85
N ALA A 26 11.12 9.05 22.10
CA ALA A 26 10.63 9.34 20.76
C ALA A 26 10.69 8.07 19.92
N GLU A 27 9.62 7.78 19.16
CA GLU A 27 9.60 6.66 18.24
C GLU A 27 10.52 6.97 17.06
N THR A 28 11.24 5.96 16.59
CA THR A 28 12.24 6.11 15.51
C THR A 28 11.93 5.19 14.35
N TRP A 29 12.38 5.59 13.19
CA TRP A 29 12.48 4.74 12.01
C TRP A 29 13.56 3.67 12.22
N PRO A 30 13.60 2.62 11.39
CA PRO A 30 14.60 1.56 11.51
C PRO A 30 16.06 2.03 11.40
N ASP A 31 16.32 3.16 10.74
CA ASP A 31 17.65 3.79 10.67
C ASP A 31 18.03 4.63 11.91
N GLY A 32 17.14 4.72 12.91
CA GLY A 32 17.33 5.48 14.14
C GLY A 32 16.87 6.94 14.08
N THR A 33 16.46 7.46 12.93
CA THR A 33 15.92 8.82 12.82
C THR A 33 14.55 8.95 13.48
N VAL A 34 14.25 10.12 14.06
CA VAL A 34 13.01 10.34 14.80
C VAL A 34 11.80 10.34 13.84
N MET A 35 10.76 9.59 14.20
CA MET A 35 9.50 9.57 13.46
C MET A 35 8.70 10.85 13.75
N ASP A 36 8.29 11.55 12.68
CA ASP A 36 7.44 12.75 12.78
C ASP A 36 6.10 12.41 13.47
N VAL A 37 5.58 13.35 14.25
CA VAL A 37 4.29 13.22 14.94
C VAL A 37 3.11 13.01 13.99
N TRP A 38 3.22 13.45 12.75
CA TRP A 38 2.22 13.23 11.70
C TRP A 38 1.90 11.75 11.48
N PHE A 39 2.89 10.85 11.61
CA PHE A 39 2.66 9.40 11.51
C PHE A 39 1.82 8.83 12.66
N LYS A 40 1.75 9.53 13.79
CA LYS A 40 0.98 9.14 14.97
C LYS A 40 -0.43 9.70 15.00
N ASP A 41 -0.71 10.66 14.13
CA ASP A 41 -2.03 11.26 14.04
C ASP A 41 -3.06 10.24 13.55
N THR A 42 -4.09 10.03 14.37
CA THR A 42 -5.21 9.10 14.11
C THR A 42 -6.54 9.84 13.94
N ALA A 43 -6.51 11.17 13.86
CA ALA A 43 -7.71 11.95 13.67
C ALA A 43 -8.38 11.57 12.34
N LYS A 44 -9.69 11.37 12.39
CA LYS A 44 -10.50 11.10 11.20
C LYS A 44 -10.91 12.42 10.55
N VAL A 45 -10.88 12.42 9.23
CA VAL A 45 -11.40 13.54 8.46
C VAL A 45 -12.93 13.53 8.52
N ASP A 46 -13.52 14.66 8.86
CA ASP A 46 -14.96 14.88 8.80
C ASP A 46 -15.32 15.51 7.45
N ALA A 47 -16.22 14.84 6.73
CA ALA A 47 -16.66 15.31 5.41
C ALA A 47 -17.40 16.66 5.47
N GLU A 48 -18.13 16.93 6.56
CA GLU A 48 -18.90 18.18 6.71
C GLU A 48 -17.98 19.38 7.00
N ALA A 49 -16.86 19.10 7.71
CA ALA A 49 -15.85 20.12 8.00
C ALA A 49 -14.86 20.36 6.83
N LEU A 50 -14.83 19.46 5.84
CA LEU A 50 -13.81 19.50 4.79
C LEU A 50 -14.06 20.65 3.78
N ALA A 51 -15.26 20.74 3.21
CA ALA A 51 -15.68 21.79 2.29
C ALA A 51 -17.20 21.66 1.97
N ARG A 52 -17.74 22.65 1.22
CA ARG A 52 -19.14 22.65 0.74
C ARG A 52 -19.46 21.38 -0.06
N PRO A 53 -20.57 20.68 0.24
CA PRO A 53 -20.99 19.50 -0.52
C PRO A 53 -21.61 19.85 -1.88
N TYR A 54 -21.29 19.04 -2.89
CA TYR A 54 -21.90 19.01 -4.21
C TYR A 54 -22.48 17.61 -4.43
N VAL A 55 -23.75 17.42 -4.09
CA VAL A 55 -24.43 16.13 -4.26
C VAL A 55 -24.75 15.96 -5.74
N ILE A 56 -24.19 14.96 -6.42
CA ILE A 56 -24.25 14.84 -7.88
C ILE A 56 -25.67 14.81 -8.43
N THR A 57 -26.64 14.25 -7.67
CA THR A 57 -28.06 14.21 -8.08
C THR A 57 -28.71 15.58 -8.14
N ASP A 58 -28.25 16.56 -7.38
CA ASP A 58 -28.78 17.92 -7.40
C ASP A 58 -28.37 18.67 -8.68
N TYR A 59 -27.45 18.08 -9.44
CA TYR A 59 -26.94 18.58 -10.73
C TYR A 59 -27.37 17.70 -11.91
N GLY A 60 -28.41 16.89 -11.74
CA GLY A 60 -29.01 16.11 -12.82
C GLY A 60 -28.40 14.74 -13.09
N VAL A 61 -27.40 14.29 -12.28
CA VAL A 61 -26.90 12.93 -12.36
C VAL A 61 -27.94 11.97 -11.80
N ARG A 62 -28.28 10.92 -12.56
CA ARG A 62 -29.36 10.00 -12.21
C ARG A 62 -28.83 8.77 -11.46
N ARG A 63 -29.64 8.22 -10.55
CA ARG A 63 -29.38 6.94 -9.89
C ARG A 63 -29.65 5.79 -10.87
N ASP A 64 -28.77 5.64 -11.84
CA ASP A 64 -28.91 4.68 -12.92
C ASP A 64 -27.58 3.98 -13.18
N SER A 65 -27.56 2.67 -12.98
CA SER A 65 -26.39 1.82 -13.17
C SER A 65 -26.20 1.31 -14.60
N ALA A 66 -27.11 1.62 -15.51
CA ALA A 66 -27.07 1.21 -16.91
C ALA A 66 -26.55 2.30 -17.86
N ILE A 67 -26.56 3.56 -17.42
CA ILE A 67 -26.17 4.71 -18.25
C ILE A 67 -24.84 5.27 -17.75
N VAL A 68 -23.86 5.34 -18.65
CA VAL A 68 -22.57 5.99 -18.37
C VAL A 68 -22.78 7.51 -18.28
N GLN A 69 -22.48 8.10 -17.14
CA GLN A 69 -22.75 9.52 -16.84
C GLN A 69 -21.46 10.32 -16.58
N THR A 70 -20.35 9.91 -17.20
CA THR A 70 -19.04 10.52 -16.97
C THR A 70 -19.04 12.03 -17.12
N ALA A 71 -19.57 12.54 -18.23
CA ALA A 71 -19.59 13.98 -18.52
C ALA A 71 -20.43 14.78 -17.49
N ALA A 72 -21.56 14.20 -17.03
CA ALA A 72 -22.41 14.84 -16.03
C ALA A 72 -21.71 14.91 -14.67
N ILE A 73 -21.08 13.82 -14.21
CA ILE A 73 -20.34 13.78 -12.94
C ILE A 73 -19.10 14.67 -13.02
N GLN A 74 -18.35 14.62 -14.13
CA GLN A 74 -17.21 15.52 -14.34
C GLN A 74 -17.63 17.00 -14.33
N GLY A 75 -18.78 17.32 -14.90
CA GLY A 75 -19.34 18.67 -14.86
C GLY A 75 -19.58 19.19 -13.44
N VAL A 76 -19.95 18.33 -12.49
CA VAL A 76 -20.09 18.69 -11.06
C VAL A 76 -18.72 18.94 -10.43
N ILE A 77 -17.72 18.10 -10.71
CA ILE A 77 -16.34 18.30 -10.26
C ILE A 77 -15.80 19.64 -10.77
N ASP A 78 -15.99 19.91 -12.07
CA ASP A 78 -15.52 21.13 -12.72
C ASP A 78 -16.20 22.38 -12.18
N ARG A 79 -17.48 22.26 -11.86
CA ARG A 79 -18.24 23.32 -11.21
C ARG A 79 -17.71 23.62 -9.82
N ALA A 80 -17.56 22.60 -8.98
CA ALA A 80 -17.02 22.76 -7.64
C ALA A 80 -15.64 23.42 -7.67
N ALA A 81 -14.76 23.01 -8.58
CA ALA A 81 -13.44 23.61 -8.74
C ALA A 81 -13.52 25.11 -9.13
N ARG A 82 -14.40 25.49 -10.06
CA ARG A 82 -14.60 26.91 -10.43
C ARG A 82 -15.19 27.74 -9.31
N GLU A 83 -15.98 27.15 -8.43
CA GLU A 83 -16.60 27.80 -7.27
C GLU A 83 -15.70 27.83 -6.02
N GLY A 84 -14.42 27.48 -6.15
CA GLY A 84 -13.42 27.56 -5.07
C GLY A 84 -13.16 26.25 -4.33
N GLY A 85 -13.68 25.14 -4.84
CA GLY A 85 -13.52 23.79 -4.26
C GLY A 85 -14.81 23.25 -3.69
N GLY A 86 -14.77 21.99 -3.23
CA GLY A 86 -15.92 21.33 -2.62
C GLY A 86 -15.79 19.81 -2.52
N VAL A 87 -16.72 19.21 -1.79
CA VAL A 87 -16.83 17.75 -1.64
C VAL A 87 -17.86 17.22 -2.63
N ILE A 88 -17.42 16.45 -3.61
CA ILE A 88 -18.29 15.76 -4.56
C ILE A 88 -18.90 14.56 -3.87
N VAL A 89 -20.20 14.59 -3.63
CA VAL A 89 -20.91 13.56 -2.89
C VAL A 89 -21.59 12.62 -3.88
N ILE A 90 -21.21 11.34 -3.82
CA ILE A 90 -21.92 10.24 -4.47
C ILE A 90 -22.96 9.71 -3.48
N PRO A 91 -24.24 10.10 -3.58
CA PRO A 91 -25.24 9.70 -2.60
C PRO A 91 -25.62 8.21 -2.73
N GLU A 92 -26.52 7.74 -1.87
CA GLU A 92 -27.05 6.36 -1.95
C GLU A 92 -27.56 6.05 -3.36
N GLY A 93 -27.23 4.85 -3.84
CA GLY A 93 -27.51 4.38 -5.21
C GLY A 93 -26.24 3.96 -5.94
N THR A 94 -26.39 3.55 -7.20
CA THR A 94 -25.29 3.18 -8.09
C THR A 94 -25.21 4.12 -9.28
N PHE A 95 -24.02 4.62 -9.54
CA PHE A 95 -23.73 5.60 -10.60
C PHE A 95 -22.61 5.06 -11.49
N LEU A 96 -22.95 4.80 -12.78
CA LEU A 96 -22.00 4.28 -13.75
C LEU A 96 -21.23 5.40 -14.44
N THR A 97 -19.89 5.27 -14.47
CA THR A 97 -19.01 6.29 -15.04
C THR A 97 -17.76 5.70 -15.69
N GLY A 98 -17.14 6.42 -16.60
CA GLY A 98 -15.75 6.26 -17.01
C GLY A 98 -14.82 7.09 -16.12
N ALA A 99 -13.67 7.50 -16.69
CA ALA A 99 -12.64 8.25 -15.95
C ALA A 99 -13.11 9.61 -15.44
N LEU A 100 -12.86 9.88 -14.17
CA LEU A 100 -13.10 11.18 -13.52
C LEU A 100 -11.77 11.81 -13.11
N PHE A 101 -11.65 13.14 -13.30
CA PHE A 101 -10.45 13.91 -13.01
C PHE A 101 -10.75 14.97 -11.96
N PHE A 102 -10.20 14.80 -10.76
CA PHE A 102 -10.33 15.76 -9.66
C PHE A 102 -9.37 16.93 -9.84
N LYS A 103 -9.72 18.07 -9.25
CA LYS A 103 -9.00 19.33 -9.36
C LYS A 103 -8.64 19.85 -7.98
N GLN A 104 -7.72 20.81 -7.91
CA GLN A 104 -7.33 21.43 -6.65
C GLN A 104 -8.55 21.94 -5.88
N GLY A 105 -8.61 21.60 -4.59
CA GLY A 105 -9.70 21.95 -3.69
C GLY A 105 -10.96 21.09 -3.83
N THR A 106 -11.01 20.11 -4.75
CA THR A 106 -12.13 19.16 -4.85
C THR A 106 -11.81 17.85 -4.15
N HIS A 107 -12.79 17.27 -3.47
CA HIS A 107 -12.69 16.03 -2.72
C HIS A 107 -13.82 15.08 -3.11
N LEU A 108 -13.68 13.78 -2.83
CA LEU A 108 -14.69 12.76 -3.14
C LEU A 108 -15.25 12.13 -1.85
N HIS A 109 -16.57 12.18 -1.67
CA HIS A 109 -17.27 11.45 -0.60
C HIS A 109 -18.25 10.45 -1.18
N VAL A 110 -17.94 9.18 -1.08
CA VAL A 110 -18.78 8.09 -1.59
C VAL A 110 -19.65 7.56 -0.46
N LYS A 111 -20.95 7.79 -0.54
CA LYS A 111 -21.97 7.20 0.37
C LYS A 111 -22.61 5.97 -0.28
N GLY A 112 -22.91 6.01 -1.58
CA GLY A 112 -23.41 4.92 -2.38
C GLY A 112 -22.32 4.16 -3.13
N ARG A 113 -22.54 3.91 -4.42
CA ARG A 113 -21.61 3.15 -5.27
C ARG A 113 -21.26 3.91 -6.55
N LEU A 114 -19.99 4.21 -6.73
CA LEU A 114 -19.42 4.70 -7.98
C LEU A 114 -18.91 3.48 -8.77
N LYS A 115 -19.55 3.15 -9.90
CA LYS A 115 -19.25 1.95 -10.68
C LYS A 115 -18.54 2.30 -11.99
N GLY A 116 -17.46 1.60 -12.30
CA GLY A 116 -16.72 1.75 -13.55
C GLY A 116 -17.42 1.16 -14.76
N SER A 117 -17.26 1.80 -15.91
CA SER A 117 -17.72 1.30 -17.20
C SER A 117 -16.93 0.05 -17.61
N GLU A 118 -17.60 -0.86 -18.32
CA GLU A 118 -16.95 -2.02 -18.96
C GLU A 118 -16.31 -1.67 -20.31
N ARG A 119 -16.54 -0.45 -20.82
CA ARG A 119 -16.01 -0.02 -22.12
C ARG A 119 -14.72 0.75 -21.93
N ILE A 120 -13.63 0.25 -22.47
CA ILE A 120 -12.33 0.91 -22.38
C ILE A 120 -12.31 2.30 -23.03
N ALA A 121 -13.17 2.55 -24.01
CA ALA A 121 -13.33 3.86 -24.67
C ALA A 121 -13.80 4.99 -23.70
N ASP A 122 -14.37 4.64 -22.54
CA ASP A 122 -14.76 5.59 -21.51
C ASP A 122 -13.55 6.03 -20.61
N PHE A 123 -12.36 5.50 -20.90
CA PHE A 123 -11.09 5.78 -20.20
C PHE A 123 -10.07 6.32 -21.20
N PRO A 124 -9.85 7.63 -21.30
CA PRO A 124 -8.93 8.21 -22.27
C PRO A 124 -7.48 7.77 -22.02
N LEU A 125 -6.70 7.70 -23.09
CA LEU A 125 -5.25 7.51 -23.00
C LEU A 125 -4.59 8.78 -22.46
N MET A 126 -3.67 8.61 -21.51
CA MET A 126 -2.87 9.69 -20.94
C MET A 126 -1.41 9.25 -20.75
N THR A 127 -0.53 10.20 -20.59
CA THR A 127 0.82 9.91 -20.10
C THR A 127 0.70 9.56 -18.62
N THR A 128 1.19 8.38 -18.25
CA THR A 128 1.03 7.86 -16.90
C THR A 128 2.19 6.93 -16.54
N ARG A 129 2.17 6.40 -15.34
CA ARG A 129 3.16 5.49 -14.81
C ARG A 129 2.58 4.07 -14.71
N ILE A 130 3.24 3.07 -15.32
CA ILE A 130 2.89 1.64 -15.23
C ILE A 130 4.18 0.82 -15.15
N GLU A 131 4.26 -0.09 -14.17
CA GLU A 131 5.36 -1.06 -14.02
C GLU A 131 6.76 -0.42 -14.07
N GLY A 132 6.94 0.68 -13.34
CA GLY A 132 8.23 1.36 -13.26
C GLY A 132 8.61 2.18 -14.49
N GLU A 133 7.70 2.40 -15.43
CA GLU A 133 7.94 3.14 -16.67
C GLU A 133 6.88 4.21 -16.90
N THR A 134 7.29 5.35 -17.49
CA THR A 134 6.37 6.38 -17.98
C THR A 134 5.93 6.01 -19.40
N CYS A 135 4.62 5.86 -19.60
CA CYS A 135 4.07 5.42 -20.89
C CYS A 135 2.71 6.05 -21.20
N LYS A 136 2.18 5.79 -22.39
CA LYS A 136 0.79 6.06 -22.72
C LYS A 136 -0.07 4.88 -22.31
N TYR A 137 -1.02 5.13 -21.41
CA TYR A 137 -1.94 4.11 -20.93
C TYR A 137 -3.28 4.71 -20.52
N PHE A 138 -4.27 3.89 -20.21
CA PHE A 138 -5.61 4.32 -19.88
C PHE A 138 -5.66 5.03 -18.51
N ALA A 139 -6.45 6.09 -18.43
CA ALA A 139 -6.77 6.76 -17.17
C ALA A 139 -7.44 5.79 -16.19
N ALA A 140 -7.29 6.06 -14.89
CA ALA A 140 -8.03 5.35 -13.85
C ALA A 140 -9.51 5.80 -13.79
N LEU A 141 -10.33 5.11 -13.01
CA LEU A 141 -11.70 5.57 -12.74
C LEU A 141 -11.69 6.90 -11.97
N VAL A 142 -10.82 7.01 -10.95
CA VAL A 142 -10.59 8.24 -10.18
C VAL A 142 -9.15 8.69 -10.38
N ASN A 143 -8.96 9.89 -10.90
CA ASN A 143 -7.64 10.47 -11.16
C ASN A 143 -7.47 11.79 -10.40
N ALA A 144 -6.30 11.97 -9.77
CA ALA A 144 -5.87 13.21 -9.14
C ALA A 144 -4.38 13.43 -9.45
N ASP A 145 -4.02 14.57 -10.01
CA ASP A 145 -2.65 14.90 -10.37
C ASP A 145 -2.28 16.31 -9.91
N GLY A 146 -1.14 16.43 -9.22
CA GLY A 146 -0.62 17.71 -8.76
C GLY A 146 -1.45 18.39 -7.68
N LEU A 147 -2.22 17.64 -6.88
CA LEU A 147 -3.14 18.21 -5.88
C LEU A 147 -2.49 18.26 -4.48
N ASP A 148 -2.86 19.30 -3.73
CA ASP A 148 -2.52 19.43 -2.31
C ASP A 148 -3.80 19.33 -1.46
N GLY A 149 -3.85 18.31 -0.58
CA GLY A 149 -4.99 18.10 0.32
C GLY A 149 -6.12 17.26 -0.26
N PHE A 150 -5.96 16.51 -1.34
CA PHE A 150 -7.02 15.66 -1.93
C PHE A 150 -7.49 14.57 -0.95
N THR A 151 -8.81 14.41 -0.84
CA THR A 151 -9.40 13.46 0.11
C THR A 151 -10.48 12.61 -0.57
N ILE A 152 -10.45 11.29 -0.30
CA ILE A 152 -11.50 10.32 -0.65
C ILE A 152 -12.08 9.76 0.64
N LEU A 153 -13.39 9.90 0.83
CA LEU A 153 -14.11 9.42 2.02
C LEU A 153 -15.16 8.37 1.68
N GLY A 154 -15.30 7.36 2.59
CA GLY A 154 -16.40 6.38 2.59
C GLY A 154 -17.62 6.85 3.38
N PRO A 155 -18.59 5.95 3.69
CA PRO A 155 -18.41 4.48 3.75
C PRO A 155 -18.77 3.72 2.45
N GLY A 156 -19.12 4.39 1.38
CA GLY A 156 -19.56 3.76 0.14
C GLY A 156 -18.46 3.04 -0.64
N THR A 157 -18.77 2.70 -1.88
CA THR A 157 -17.96 1.81 -2.69
C THR A 157 -17.54 2.46 -4.01
N ILE A 158 -16.25 2.40 -4.31
CA ILE A 158 -15.69 2.60 -5.65
C ILE A 158 -15.47 1.20 -6.23
N ASP A 159 -16.21 0.87 -7.28
CA ASP A 159 -16.23 -0.47 -7.89
C ASP A 159 -15.72 -0.41 -9.32
N GLY A 160 -14.60 -1.06 -9.57
CA GLY A 160 -13.98 -1.10 -10.89
C GLY A 160 -14.73 -1.91 -11.93
N ASN A 161 -15.71 -2.75 -11.50
CA ASN A 161 -16.49 -3.60 -12.40
C ASN A 161 -15.60 -4.47 -13.32
N GLY A 162 -14.51 -5.01 -12.75
CA GLY A 162 -13.36 -5.56 -13.47
C GLY A 162 -13.59 -6.86 -14.23
N ARG A 163 -14.71 -7.58 -14.01
CA ARG A 163 -14.93 -8.95 -14.52
C ARG A 163 -14.71 -9.09 -16.03
N HIS A 164 -15.21 -8.13 -16.82
CA HIS A 164 -15.05 -8.13 -18.27
C HIS A 164 -13.57 -8.03 -18.67
N TYR A 165 -12.85 -7.09 -18.05
CA TYR A 165 -11.43 -6.86 -18.30
C TYR A 165 -10.55 -8.05 -17.89
N TRP A 166 -10.86 -8.72 -16.77
CA TRP A 166 -10.12 -9.92 -16.32
C TRP A 166 -10.28 -11.06 -17.29
N LYS A 167 -11.52 -11.29 -17.77
CA LYS A 167 -11.79 -12.32 -18.76
C LYS A 167 -10.99 -12.06 -20.05
N GLU A 168 -10.99 -10.82 -20.54
CA GLU A 168 -10.24 -10.44 -21.73
C GLU A 168 -8.73 -10.65 -21.55
N PHE A 169 -8.18 -10.29 -20.39
CA PHE A 169 -6.76 -10.51 -20.06
C PHE A 169 -6.40 -12.01 -20.11
N TRP A 170 -7.18 -12.86 -19.48
CA TRP A 170 -6.90 -14.30 -19.46
C TRP A 170 -7.04 -14.95 -20.84
N ILE A 171 -8.02 -14.53 -21.65
CA ILE A 171 -8.16 -14.97 -23.03
C ILE A 171 -6.91 -14.58 -23.84
N ARG A 172 -6.44 -13.33 -23.72
CA ARG A 172 -5.23 -12.87 -24.40
C ARG A 172 -4.00 -13.68 -24.00
N ARG A 173 -3.85 -14.00 -22.72
CA ARG A 173 -2.75 -14.81 -22.21
C ARG A 173 -2.78 -16.26 -22.65
N GLU A 174 -3.95 -16.83 -22.81
CA GLU A 174 -4.08 -18.18 -23.36
C GLU A 174 -3.62 -18.24 -24.81
N TRP A 175 -3.95 -17.23 -25.60
CA TRP A 175 -3.52 -17.14 -27.00
C TRP A 175 -2.06 -16.74 -27.17
N ASN A 176 -1.56 -15.86 -26.30
CA ASN A 176 -0.18 -15.39 -26.31
C ASN A 176 0.37 -15.40 -24.88
N PRO A 177 1.07 -16.44 -24.45
CA PRO A 177 1.69 -16.51 -23.13
C PRO A 177 2.71 -15.40 -22.83
N GLN A 178 3.22 -14.72 -23.86
CA GLN A 178 4.12 -13.56 -23.75
C GLN A 178 3.37 -12.24 -23.53
N CYS A 179 2.04 -12.26 -23.54
CA CYS A 179 1.22 -11.07 -23.28
C CYS A 179 1.58 -10.44 -21.93
N THR A 180 1.99 -9.19 -21.97
CA THR A 180 2.31 -8.39 -20.78
C THR A 180 1.06 -7.79 -20.16
N ASN A 181 1.20 -7.20 -18.98
CA ASN A 181 0.08 -6.46 -18.36
C ASN A 181 -0.31 -5.23 -19.18
N LYS A 182 0.64 -4.60 -19.89
CA LYS A 182 0.40 -3.41 -20.74
C LYS A 182 -0.32 -3.73 -22.04
N ASP A 183 -0.22 -4.97 -22.54
CA ASP A 183 -0.93 -5.41 -23.75
C ASP A 183 -2.44 -5.57 -23.51
N ALA A 184 -2.86 -5.74 -22.25
CA ALA A 184 -4.25 -5.80 -21.86
C ALA A 184 -4.79 -4.42 -21.52
N GLN A 185 -5.90 -4.04 -22.17
CA GLN A 185 -6.51 -2.71 -22.00
C GLN A 185 -7.37 -2.68 -20.74
N ARG A 186 -6.76 -2.35 -19.60
CA ARG A 186 -7.40 -2.39 -18.28
C ARG A 186 -7.16 -1.09 -17.50
N PRO A 187 -8.19 -0.30 -17.15
CA PRO A 187 -7.99 0.87 -16.32
C PRO A 187 -7.66 0.47 -14.87
N ARG A 188 -6.86 1.29 -14.17
CA ARG A 188 -6.73 1.24 -12.70
C ARG A 188 -7.98 1.80 -12.05
N LEU A 189 -8.17 1.54 -10.75
CA LEU A 189 -9.33 2.09 -10.04
C LEU A 189 -9.08 3.51 -9.54
N VAL A 190 -8.02 3.72 -8.79
CA VAL A 190 -7.63 5.05 -8.28
C VAL A 190 -6.18 5.33 -8.66
N TYR A 191 -5.91 6.46 -9.28
CA TYR A 191 -4.57 6.92 -9.59
C TYR A 191 -4.36 8.33 -9.07
N ILE A 192 -3.40 8.49 -8.17
CA ILE A 192 -3.04 9.77 -7.58
C ILE A 192 -1.55 10.01 -7.85
N SER A 193 -1.23 11.10 -8.53
CA SER A 193 0.14 11.41 -8.91
C SER A 193 0.55 12.83 -8.52
N ASN A 194 1.85 13.04 -8.29
CA ASN A 194 2.46 14.35 -8.02
C ASN A 194 1.74 15.16 -6.91
N SER A 195 1.10 14.47 -5.95
CA SER A 195 0.18 15.06 -4.98
C SER A 195 0.71 14.94 -3.56
N LYS A 196 0.26 15.83 -2.68
CA LYS A 196 0.65 15.82 -1.27
C LYS A 196 -0.54 16.00 -0.33
N ASN A 197 -0.36 15.63 0.95
CA ASN A 197 -1.40 15.72 1.98
C ASN A 197 -2.70 14.99 1.58
N VAL A 198 -2.56 13.78 1.03
CA VAL A 198 -3.68 12.97 0.53
C VAL A 198 -4.23 12.10 1.63
N THR A 199 -5.57 11.99 1.73
CA THR A 199 -6.24 11.08 2.65
C THR A 199 -7.28 10.23 1.94
N VAL A 200 -7.22 8.92 2.11
CA VAL A 200 -8.23 7.94 1.68
C VAL A 200 -8.74 7.23 2.93
N GLN A 201 -10.00 7.44 3.29
CA GLN A 201 -10.53 7.01 4.58
C GLN A 201 -11.89 6.32 4.47
N GLY A 202 -11.99 5.12 5.06
CA GLY A 202 -13.25 4.40 5.26
C GLY A 202 -13.98 3.97 3.99
N VAL A 203 -13.37 4.13 2.82
CA VAL A 203 -13.96 3.77 1.53
C VAL A 203 -13.69 2.31 1.18
N ARG A 204 -14.60 1.71 0.42
CA ARG A 204 -14.44 0.36 -0.15
C ARG A 204 -13.99 0.52 -1.61
N THR A 205 -12.79 0.05 -1.95
CA THR A 205 -12.30 -0.02 -3.34
C THR A 205 -12.29 -1.47 -3.78
N ILE A 206 -13.12 -1.83 -4.75
CA ILE A 206 -13.34 -3.22 -5.11
C ILE A 206 -13.31 -3.47 -6.61
N ASN A 207 -13.01 -4.71 -6.97
CA ASN A 207 -13.12 -5.21 -8.35
C ASN A 207 -12.36 -4.38 -9.38
N SER A 208 -11.18 -3.91 -9.03
CA SER A 208 -10.36 -3.15 -9.99
C SER A 208 -10.01 -4.00 -11.20
N PRO A 209 -10.12 -3.47 -12.43
CA PRO A 209 -9.65 -4.17 -13.63
C PRO A 209 -8.15 -4.45 -13.64
N PHE A 210 -7.38 -3.58 -13.00
CA PHE A 210 -5.91 -3.63 -12.86
C PHE A 210 -5.54 -3.18 -11.43
N TRP A 211 -4.39 -2.57 -11.18
CA TRP A 211 -4.00 -2.05 -9.86
C TRP A 211 -5.11 -1.21 -9.21
N THR A 212 -5.37 -1.47 -7.93
CA THR A 212 -6.55 -0.87 -7.28
C THR A 212 -6.28 0.59 -6.88
N ASN A 213 -5.26 0.85 -6.09
CA ASN A 213 -4.89 2.20 -5.67
C ASN A 213 -3.42 2.44 -6.00
N HIS A 214 -3.14 3.28 -6.96
CA HIS A 214 -1.78 3.59 -7.38
C HIS A 214 -1.40 5.03 -7.03
N LEU A 215 -0.37 5.18 -6.21
CA LEU A 215 0.26 6.44 -5.85
C LEU A 215 1.56 6.60 -6.62
N TYR A 216 1.76 7.75 -7.28
CA TYR A 216 3.02 8.03 -7.95
C TYR A 216 3.54 9.43 -7.59
N ARG A 217 4.77 9.51 -7.07
CA ARG A 217 5.41 10.77 -6.65
C ARG A 217 4.54 11.59 -5.68
N CYS A 218 3.99 10.91 -4.68
CA CYS A 218 3.16 11.51 -3.65
C CYS A 218 3.91 11.64 -2.33
N GLU A 219 3.49 12.62 -1.52
CA GLU A 219 4.06 12.90 -0.21
C GLU A 219 2.96 13.11 0.84
N ARG A 220 3.13 12.58 2.05
CA ARG A 220 2.16 12.67 3.15
C ARG A 220 0.79 12.10 2.75
N VAL A 221 0.77 10.79 2.50
CA VAL A 221 -0.42 10.05 2.11
C VAL A 221 -0.90 9.14 3.24
N ARG A 222 -2.21 9.14 3.50
CA ARG A 222 -2.83 8.24 4.48
C ARG A 222 -3.93 7.39 3.85
N TYR A 223 -3.85 6.09 4.00
CA TYR A 223 -4.95 5.13 3.82
C TYR A 223 -5.40 4.65 5.18
N VAL A 224 -6.63 4.96 5.59
CA VAL A 224 -7.13 4.69 6.94
C VAL A 224 -8.47 3.96 6.87
N ASP A 225 -8.57 2.80 7.56
CA ASP A 225 -9.80 2.02 7.70
C ASP A 225 -10.48 1.67 6.35
N CYS A 226 -9.71 1.47 5.29
CA CYS A 226 -10.22 1.12 3.96
C CYS A 226 -10.43 -0.39 3.82
N PHE A 227 -11.42 -0.76 3.00
CA PHE A 227 -11.63 -2.14 2.57
C PHE A 227 -11.29 -2.29 1.09
N ILE A 228 -10.31 -3.12 0.77
CA ILE A 228 -9.80 -3.30 -0.60
C ILE A 228 -9.97 -4.76 -1.00
N TYR A 229 -10.69 -4.98 -2.11
CA TYR A 229 -11.09 -6.33 -2.49
C TYR A 229 -11.02 -6.57 -3.99
N ALA A 230 -10.44 -7.72 -4.36
CA ALA A 230 -10.59 -8.32 -5.68
C ALA A 230 -10.66 -9.85 -5.54
N PRO A 231 -11.50 -10.56 -6.32
CA PRO A 231 -11.65 -12.00 -6.20
C PRO A 231 -10.38 -12.74 -6.62
N THR A 232 -9.99 -13.73 -5.81
CA THR A 232 -8.77 -14.53 -6.01
C THR A 232 -8.97 -15.82 -6.78
N GLY A 233 -10.21 -16.13 -7.15
CA GLY A 233 -10.63 -17.30 -7.90
C GLY A 233 -12.15 -17.37 -7.99
N GLY A 234 -12.70 -18.38 -8.65
CA GLY A 234 -14.15 -18.66 -8.68
C GLY A 234 -15.04 -17.65 -9.40
N VAL A 235 -14.45 -16.71 -10.15
CA VAL A 235 -15.21 -15.65 -10.83
C VAL A 235 -15.73 -16.12 -12.19
N PHE A 236 -14.94 -16.88 -12.89
CA PHE A 236 -15.28 -17.52 -14.17
C PHE A 236 -14.30 -18.64 -14.50
N ASP A 237 -14.80 -19.64 -15.22
CA ASP A 237 -13.98 -20.71 -15.78
C ASP A 237 -13.58 -20.36 -17.21
N PHE A 238 -12.34 -20.58 -17.52
CA PHE A 238 -11.81 -20.46 -18.87
C PHE A 238 -10.64 -21.44 -19.07
N ALA A 239 -10.61 -22.10 -20.21
CA ALA A 239 -9.60 -23.12 -20.53
C ALA A 239 -9.44 -24.22 -19.45
N GLY A 240 -10.55 -24.60 -18.79
CA GLY A 240 -10.54 -25.61 -17.72
C GLY A 240 -9.91 -25.18 -16.40
N LYS A 241 -9.75 -23.87 -16.19
CA LYS A 241 -9.20 -23.28 -14.97
C LYS A 241 -10.11 -22.19 -14.42
N GLU A 242 -10.20 -22.13 -13.10
CA GLU A 242 -10.77 -20.99 -12.40
C GLU A 242 -9.80 -19.83 -12.40
N HIS A 243 -10.31 -18.64 -12.67
CA HIS A 243 -9.53 -17.42 -12.69
C HIS A 243 -10.05 -16.40 -11.69
N GLY A 244 -9.13 -15.61 -11.13
CA GLY A 244 -9.41 -14.43 -10.32
C GLY A 244 -9.09 -13.14 -11.08
N ALA A 245 -9.00 -12.04 -10.33
CA ALA A 245 -8.68 -10.70 -10.82
C ALA A 245 -7.17 -10.52 -10.99
N PRO A 246 -6.60 -10.59 -12.19
CA PRO A 246 -5.15 -10.53 -12.37
C PRO A 246 -4.60 -9.13 -12.11
N SER A 247 -3.43 -9.04 -11.48
CA SER A 247 -2.71 -7.79 -11.21
C SER A 247 -3.60 -6.75 -10.49
N SER A 248 -4.33 -7.19 -9.46
CA SER A 248 -5.24 -6.35 -8.68
C SER A 248 -4.62 -5.90 -7.36
N ASP A 249 -3.37 -5.51 -7.38
CA ASP A 249 -2.62 -5.01 -6.22
C ASP A 249 -3.47 -4.02 -5.43
N ALA A 250 -3.45 -4.08 -4.07
CA ALA A 250 -4.35 -3.24 -3.30
C ALA A 250 -3.86 -1.79 -3.23
N ILE A 251 -2.58 -1.58 -2.89
CA ILE A 251 -1.96 -0.24 -2.82
C ILE A 251 -0.55 -0.32 -3.40
N ASP A 252 -0.36 0.30 -4.55
CA ASP A 252 0.94 0.51 -5.18
C ASP A 252 1.50 1.87 -4.78
N ILE A 253 2.65 1.87 -4.14
CA ILE A 253 3.37 3.06 -3.68
C ILE A 253 4.60 3.22 -4.56
N ASP A 254 4.57 4.14 -5.53
CA ASP A 254 5.59 4.33 -6.55
C ASP A 254 6.26 5.70 -6.40
N VAL A 255 7.55 5.73 -6.05
CA VAL A 255 8.34 6.96 -5.82
C VAL A 255 7.69 7.89 -4.77
N CYS A 256 7.18 7.34 -3.69
CA CYS A 256 6.46 8.10 -2.67
C CYS A 256 7.23 8.17 -1.35
N LYS A 257 6.93 9.20 -0.56
CA LYS A 257 7.48 9.35 0.79
C LYS A 257 6.40 9.78 1.79
N ASP A 258 6.61 9.44 3.06
CA ASP A 258 5.69 9.75 4.14
C ASP A 258 4.29 9.15 3.88
N VAL A 259 4.21 7.81 3.87
CA VAL A 259 2.95 7.10 3.62
C VAL A 259 2.54 6.31 4.86
N VAL A 260 1.28 6.39 5.24
CA VAL A 260 0.64 5.59 6.30
C VAL A 260 -0.47 4.74 5.70
N VAL A 261 -0.42 3.43 5.94
CA VAL A 261 -1.52 2.49 5.68
C VAL A 261 -1.94 1.90 7.02
N ARG A 262 -3.11 2.26 7.51
CA ARG A 262 -3.55 1.92 8.88
C ARG A 262 -4.96 1.37 8.92
N GLY A 263 -5.15 0.24 9.64
CA GLY A 263 -6.48 -0.33 9.87
C GLY A 263 -7.18 -0.84 8.62
N CYS A 264 -6.46 -1.02 7.51
CA CYS A 264 -7.03 -1.47 6.26
C CYS A 264 -7.22 -2.99 6.23
N CYS A 265 -8.30 -3.43 5.58
CA CYS A 265 -8.56 -4.83 5.28
C CYS A 265 -8.34 -5.07 3.78
N MET A 266 -7.44 -5.98 3.44
CA MET A 266 -7.03 -6.23 2.05
C MET A 266 -7.17 -7.72 1.69
N HIS A 267 -7.89 -7.98 0.59
CA HIS A 267 -8.05 -9.30 0.02
C HIS A 267 -8.07 -9.13 -1.51
N VAL A 268 -6.97 -9.45 -2.18
CA VAL A 268 -6.79 -9.19 -3.62
C VAL A 268 -6.03 -10.33 -4.30
N CYS A 269 -6.11 -10.40 -5.61
CA CYS A 269 -5.47 -11.44 -6.41
C CYS A 269 -4.05 -11.07 -6.86
N ASP A 270 -3.40 -10.18 -6.12
CA ASP A 270 -1.97 -9.84 -6.25
C ASP A 270 -1.45 -9.30 -4.90
N ASP A 271 -0.42 -8.44 -4.90
CA ASP A 271 0.19 -7.91 -3.67
C ASP A 271 -0.75 -6.94 -2.91
N ALA A 272 -0.67 -6.90 -1.58
CA ALA A 272 -1.46 -5.98 -0.78
C ALA A 272 -0.83 -4.58 -0.78
N VAL A 273 0.34 -4.41 -0.18
CA VAL A 273 1.09 -3.16 -0.25
C VAL A 273 2.40 -3.44 -0.97
N VAL A 274 2.62 -2.73 -2.06
CA VAL A 274 3.81 -2.93 -2.87
C VAL A 274 4.53 -1.61 -3.14
N LEU A 275 5.86 -1.61 -2.95
CA LEU A 275 6.71 -0.46 -3.19
C LEU A 275 7.34 -0.57 -4.56
N LYS A 276 7.28 0.53 -5.31
CA LYS A 276 7.80 0.65 -6.66
C LYS A 276 8.64 1.93 -6.80
N GLY A 277 9.47 2.01 -7.83
CA GLY A 277 10.36 3.18 -7.97
C GLY A 277 11.05 3.27 -9.33
N GLY A 278 10.99 2.22 -10.11
CA GLY A 278 11.61 2.15 -11.43
C GLY A 278 12.08 0.75 -11.81
N LYS A 279 12.32 0.54 -13.09
CA LYS A 279 12.74 -0.74 -13.67
C LYS A 279 13.75 -0.53 -14.79
N GLY A 280 14.65 -1.48 -14.93
CA GLY A 280 15.62 -1.54 -16.02
C GLY A 280 17.04 -1.16 -15.59
N THR A 281 17.96 -1.48 -16.46
CA THR A 281 19.40 -1.38 -16.21
C THR A 281 19.88 0.05 -15.92
N TRP A 282 19.19 1.05 -16.49
CA TRP A 282 19.48 2.47 -16.35
C TRP A 282 18.48 3.21 -15.42
N ALA A 283 17.64 2.48 -14.70
CA ALA A 283 16.53 3.05 -13.96
C ALA A 283 16.96 4.07 -12.88
N ASP A 284 18.13 3.92 -12.29
CA ASP A 284 18.72 4.83 -11.31
C ASP A 284 19.18 6.20 -11.87
N GLN A 285 19.24 6.31 -13.20
CA GLN A 285 19.62 7.54 -13.90
C GLN A 285 18.41 8.27 -14.51
N MET A 286 17.21 7.68 -14.44
CA MET A 286 15.98 8.26 -15.00
C MET A 286 15.31 9.19 -13.98
N PRO A 287 15.06 10.47 -14.32
CA PRO A 287 14.51 11.45 -13.36
C PRO A 287 13.08 11.16 -12.90
N GLU A 288 12.33 10.36 -13.64
CA GLU A 288 10.98 9.91 -13.25
C GLU A 288 10.97 8.79 -12.21
N ASN A 289 12.11 8.15 -11.97
CA ASN A 289 12.31 7.10 -10.99
C ASN A 289 12.82 7.66 -9.65
N GLY A 290 12.72 6.88 -8.59
CA GLY A 290 13.20 7.32 -7.30
C GLY A 290 12.85 6.38 -6.14
N PRO A 291 13.13 6.80 -4.91
CA PRO A 291 12.92 5.99 -3.71
C PRO A 291 11.47 5.98 -3.23
N CYS A 292 11.12 4.91 -2.48
CA CYS A 292 10.06 4.93 -1.49
C CYS A 292 10.67 5.07 -0.10
N GLU A 293 10.22 6.06 0.67
CA GLU A 293 10.86 6.39 1.93
C GLU A 293 9.85 6.73 3.04
N ARG A 294 10.09 6.22 4.25
CA ARG A 294 9.25 6.41 5.44
C ARG A 294 7.80 5.95 5.22
N ILE A 295 7.66 4.63 5.09
CA ILE A 295 6.38 3.96 4.87
C ILE A 295 5.99 3.21 6.15
N LEU A 296 4.85 3.56 6.74
CA LEU A 296 4.29 2.92 7.92
C LEU A 296 3.01 2.15 7.57
N ILE A 297 3.04 0.84 7.75
CA ILE A 297 1.89 -0.05 7.55
C ILE A 297 1.59 -0.69 8.90
N GLU A 298 0.39 -0.41 9.46
CA GLU A 298 0.08 -0.94 10.78
C GLU A 298 -1.40 -1.28 10.97
N ARG A 299 -1.65 -2.24 11.87
CA ARG A 299 -3.01 -2.69 12.25
C ARG A 299 -3.86 -3.09 11.06
N CYS A 300 -3.24 -3.61 10.02
CA CYS A 300 -3.92 -4.11 8.83
C CYS A 300 -4.27 -5.60 8.97
N HIS A 301 -5.31 -5.98 8.26
CA HIS A 301 -5.77 -7.35 8.16
C HIS A 301 -5.66 -7.83 6.70
N TYR A 302 -4.97 -8.94 6.51
CA TYR A 302 -4.74 -9.53 5.20
C TYR A 302 -5.49 -10.85 5.09
N GLY A 303 -6.45 -10.91 4.17
CA GLY A 303 -6.98 -12.16 3.67
C GLY A 303 -6.04 -12.76 2.63
N ARG A 304 -6.56 -13.34 1.57
CA ARG A 304 -5.72 -13.87 0.50
C ARG A 304 -5.09 -12.74 -0.29
N VAL A 305 -3.76 -12.69 -0.31
CA VAL A 305 -2.93 -11.75 -1.07
C VAL A 305 -1.63 -12.46 -1.49
N HIS A 306 -0.96 -11.98 -2.53
CA HIS A 306 0.33 -12.55 -2.93
C HIS A 306 1.44 -12.17 -1.94
N GLY A 307 1.53 -10.92 -1.49
CA GLY A 307 2.41 -10.44 -0.45
C GLY A 307 1.71 -9.42 0.43
N CYS A 308 1.87 -9.48 1.78
CA CYS A 308 1.36 -8.44 2.66
C CYS A 308 2.14 -7.13 2.45
N LEU A 309 3.47 -7.25 2.40
CA LEU A 309 4.42 -6.20 2.01
C LEU A 309 5.37 -6.77 0.96
N THR A 310 5.37 -6.15 -0.21
CA THR A 310 6.26 -6.50 -1.31
C THR A 310 7.15 -5.30 -1.66
N LEU A 311 8.46 -5.51 -1.73
CA LEU A 311 9.41 -4.55 -2.27
C LEU A 311 9.77 -4.98 -3.70
N GLY A 312 9.40 -4.14 -4.64
CA GLY A 312 9.58 -4.44 -6.07
C GLY A 312 8.38 -5.17 -6.72
N SER A 313 8.55 -5.77 -7.88
CA SER A 313 9.84 -5.93 -8.59
C SER A 313 10.39 -4.62 -9.17
N GLU A 314 9.55 -3.70 -9.60
CA GLU A 314 9.91 -2.43 -10.23
C GLU A 314 10.22 -1.36 -9.16
N SER A 315 11.21 -1.60 -8.31
CA SER A 315 11.66 -0.66 -7.28
C SER A 315 13.16 -0.43 -7.35
N LEU A 316 13.60 0.76 -6.98
CA LEU A 316 15.01 1.14 -6.93
C LEU A 316 15.53 1.18 -5.51
N HIS A 317 14.91 2.01 -4.67
CA HIS A 317 15.39 2.23 -3.32
C HIS A 317 14.20 2.34 -2.35
N ASP A 318 14.06 1.35 -1.48
CA ASP A 318 13.04 1.34 -0.44
C ASP A 318 13.73 1.44 0.92
N ARG A 319 13.41 2.49 1.67
CA ARG A 319 14.07 2.80 2.94
C ARG A 319 13.10 3.23 4.03
N ASN A 320 13.40 2.84 5.27
CA ASN A 320 12.58 3.18 6.44
C ASN A 320 11.13 2.71 6.28
N VAL A 321 10.96 1.39 6.13
CA VAL A 321 9.67 0.73 5.97
C VAL A 321 9.32 -0.06 7.22
N ILE A 322 8.13 0.15 7.77
CA ILE A 322 7.62 -0.58 8.93
C ILE A 322 6.30 -1.24 8.59
N LEU A 323 6.25 -2.56 8.76
CA LEU A 323 5.01 -3.36 8.79
C LEU A 323 4.84 -3.89 10.21
N ARG A 324 3.76 -3.50 10.91
CA ARG A 324 3.60 -3.91 12.30
C ARG A 324 2.15 -4.11 12.75
N GLN A 325 1.97 -4.91 13.80
CA GLN A 325 0.67 -5.12 14.46
C GLN A 325 -0.40 -5.58 13.47
N CYS A 326 -0.04 -6.48 12.57
CA CYS A 326 -0.91 -6.94 11.50
C CYS A 326 -1.26 -8.42 11.68
N GLN A 327 -2.41 -8.80 11.09
CA GLN A 327 -2.86 -10.19 11.03
C GLN A 327 -2.96 -10.66 9.59
N ALA A 328 -2.41 -11.85 9.31
CA ALA A 328 -2.51 -12.50 8.01
C ALA A 328 -3.26 -13.84 8.17
N ASP A 329 -4.42 -13.99 7.51
CA ASP A 329 -5.22 -15.20 7.64
C ASP A 329 -4.94 -16.25 6.56
N ASP A 330 -4.65 -15.80 5.34
CA ASP A 330 -4.39 -16.69 4.18
C ASP A 330 -3.46 -16.02 3.13
N ALA A 331 -2.52 -15.20 3.57
CA ALA A 331 -1.56 -14.57 2.68
C ALA A 331 -0.60 -15.61 2.07
N ASN A 332 -0.23 -15.46 0.81
CA ASN A 332 0.80 -16.31 0.23
C ASN A 332 2.17 -15.99 0.85
N ARG A 333 2.46 -14.68 1.13
CA ARG A 333 3.72 -14.23 1.74
C ARG A 333 3.46 -13.05 2.68
N VAL A 334 4.30 -12.91 3.72
CA VAL A 334 4.26 -11.71 4.56
C VAL A 334 5.21 -10.65 4.02
N LEU A 335 6.50 -10.96 3.90
CA LEU A 335 7.52 -10.07 3.33
C LEU A 335 8.10 -10.69 2.06
N TRP A 336 7.95 -9.99 0.97
CA TRP A 336 8.48 -10.42 -0.32
C TRP A 336 9.46 -9.39 -0.88
N LEU A 337 10.73 -9.79 -1.01
CA LEU A 337 11.79 -8.98 -1.57
C LEU A 337 12.10 -9.51 -2.99
N LYS A 338 11.55 -8.84 -4.00
CA LYS A 338 11.69 -9.22 -5.41
C LYS A 338 12.98 -8.62 -5.96
N MET A 339 14.05 -9.41 -6.00
CA MET A 339 15.37 -8.94 -6.45
C MET A 339 15.51 -9.10 -7.97
N ARG A 340 15.51 -8.00 -8.71
CA ARG A 340 15.67 -8.00 -10.17
C ARG A 340 17.15 -7.99 -10.56
N PRO A 341 17.60 -8.89 -11.44
CA PRO A 341 18.98 -8.86 -11.93
C PRO A 341 19.26 -7.78 -13.01
N ASP A 342 18.21 -7.12 -13.52
CA ASP A 342 18.29 -6.05 -14.53
C ASP A 342 18.01 -4.65 -13.96
N THR A 343 18.01 -4.48 -12.65
CA THR A 343 17.68 -3.20 -12.01
C THR A 343 18.58 -3.01 -10.80
N PRO A 344 19.26 -1.86 -10.63
CA PRO A 344 20.11 -1.60 -9.47
C PRO A 344 19.24 -1.26 -8.24
N GLN A 345 18.83 -2.29 -7.49
CA GLN A 345 17.91 -2.17 -6.36
C GLN A 345 18.64 -2.02 -5.03
N HIS A 346 18.07 -1.25 -4.10
CA HIS A 346 18.54 -1.17 -2.72
C HIS A 346 17.36 -1.16 -1.75
N TYR A 347 17.18 -2.24 -0.99
CA TYR A 347 16.19 -2.36 0.06
C TYR A 347 16.87 -2.32 1.42
N GLU A 348 16.55 -1.31 2.24
CA GLU A 348 17.24 -1.15 3.51
C GLU A 348 16.34 -0.59 4.62
N TYR A 349 16.71 -0.89 5.87
CA TYR A 349 16.01 -0.39 7.05
C TYR A 349 14.51 -0.74 7.04
N VAL A 350 14.21 -2.03 6.87
CA VAL A 350 12.84 -2.57 6.89
C VAL A 350 12.60 -3.33 8.19
N THR A 351 11.52 -2.99 8.90
CA THR A 351 11.11 -3.71 10.11
C THR A 351 9.74 -4.34 9.92
N VAL A 352 9.65 -5.65 10.15
CA VAL A 352 8.39 -6.40 10.23
C VAL A 352 8.22 -6.91 11.65
N SER A 353 7.17 -6.43 12.34
CA SER A 353 7.01 -6.79 13.76
C SER A 353 5.55 -7.01 14.16
N ASP A 354 5.37 -7.78 15.23
CA ASP A 354 4.05 -8.02 15.83
C ASP A 354 3.05 -8.58 14.80
N ILE A 355 3.48 -9.61 14.07
CA ILE A 355 2.66 -10.27 13.05
C ILE A 355 2.13 -11.60 13.58
N THR A 356 0.84 -11.83 13.36
CA THR A 356 0.14 -13.06 13.76
C THR A 356 -0.65 -13.67 12.60
N GLY A 357 -1.04 -14.96 12.76
CA GLY A 357 -1.94 -15.62 11.83
C GLY A 357 -1.29 -16.76 11.04
N ARG A 358 -1.66 -16.88 9.76
CA ARG A 358 -1.21 -17.96 8.88
C ARG A 358 -0.82 -17.43 7.51
N THR A 359 0.26 -18.00 6.94
CA THR A 359 0.76 -17.64 5.62
C THR A 359 1.36 -18.84 4.88
N GLY A 360 1.47 -18.74 3.56
CA GLY A 360 2.26 -19.68 2.77
C GLY A 360 3.75 -19.54 3.09
N SER A 361 4.35 -18.37 2.92
CA SER A 361 5.73 -18.10 3.31
C SER A 361 5.81 -16.81 4.12
N PHE A 362 6.74 -16.74 5.11
CA PHE A 362 6.93 -15.51 5.86
C PHE A 362 7.88 -14.55 5.13
N LEU A 363 9.14 -14.95 4.97
CA LEU A 363 10.16 -14.18 4.25
C LEU A 363 10.48 -14.88 2.92
N VAL A 364 10.34 -14.14 1.82
CA VAL A 364 10.75 -14.60 0.49
C VAL A 364 11.74 -13.62 -0.12
N VAL A 365 12.93 -14.10 -0.45
CA VAL A 365 13.95 -13.35 -1.20
C VAL A 365 14.41 -14.22 -2.36
N ARG A 366 14.07 -13.80 -3.58
CA ARG A 366 14.44 -14.57 -4.77
C ARG A 366 14.69 -13.67 -5.97
N PRO A 367 15.52 -14.10 -6.93
CA PRO A 367 15.63 -13.42 -8.21
C PRO A 367 14.27 -13.33 -8.89
N TRP A 368 13.96 -12.16 -9.42
CA TRP A 368 12.73 -11.90 -10.16
C TRP A 368 13.09 -11.62 -11.62
N THR A 369 12.67 -12.49 -12.53
CA THR A 369 13.05 -12.44 -13.95
C THR A 369 11.88 -12.28 -14.90
N GLN A 370 10.68 -12.05 -14.39
CA GLN A 370 9.51 -11.79 -15.24
C GLN A 370 9.66 -10.45 -15.96
N PHE A 371 9.42 -10.45 -17.28
CA PHE A 371 9.60 -9.28 -18.14
C PHE A 371 11.00 -8.66 -18.03
N PHE A 372 11.98 -9.54 -17.93
CA PHE A 372 13.39 -9.19 -17.85
C PHE A 372 13.90 -8.68 -19.22
N GLN A 373 14.53 -7.52 -19.20
CA GLN A 373 15.12 -6.89 -20.38
C GLN A 373 16.47 -6.29 -20.01
N PRO A 374 17.54 -7.11 -19.96
CA PRO A 374 18.87 -6.61 -19.65
C PRO A 374 19.39 -5.78 -20.81
N GLU A 375 19.88 -4.60 -20.50
CA GLU A 375 20.67 -3.78 -21.41
C GLU A 375 22.15 -3.86 -21.04
N ASP A 376 23.02 -3.50 -21.96
CA ASP A 376 24.45 -3.50 -21.69
C ASP A 376 24.84 -2.30 -20.81
N ARG A 377 25.17 -2.58 -19.55
CA ARG A 377 25.69 -1.61 -18.58
C ARG A 377 26.72 -2.29 -17.69
N PRO A 378 28.01 -2.28 -18.11
CA PRO A 378 29.07 -2.96 -17.35
C PRO A 378 29.25 -2.45 -15.91
N ASP A 379 28.91 -1.19 -15.63
CA ASP A 379 29.03 -0.52 -14.32
C ASP A 379 27.72 -0.50 -13.51
N MET A 380 26.71 -1.29 -13.90
CA MET A 380 25.46 -1.35 -13.14
C MET A 380 25.74 -1.76 -11.69
N PRO A 381 25.29 -0.95 -10.70
CA PRO A 381 25.45 -1.31 -9.30
C PRO A 381 24.78 -2.65 -8.97
N LEU A 382 25.45 -3.44 -8.14
CA LEU A 382 24.88 -4.68 -7.63
C LEU A 382 23.71 -4.38 -6.68
N SER A 383 22.59 -5.06 -6.89
CA SER A 383 21.43 -4.92 -6.01
C SER A 383 21.78 -5.34 -4.58
N GLN A 384 21.19 -4.64 -3.60
CA GLN A 384 21.48 -4.83 -2.18
C GLN A 384 20.19 -4.93 -1.36
N CYS A 385 20.22 -5.76 -0.34
CA CYS A 385 19.18 -5.81 0.67
C CYS A 385 19.81 -5.98 2.05
N ASN A 386 19.65 -5.01 2.93
CA ASN A 386 20.32 -5.00 4.23
C ASN A 386 19.49 -4.33 5.34
N ASN A 387 19.89 -4.56 6.59
CA ASN A 387 19.22 -3.99 7.77
C ASN A 387 17.72 -4.33 7.82
N ILE A 388 17.39 -5.61 7.61
CA ILE A 388 16.02 -6.13 7.65
C ILE A 388 15.77 -6.79 9.01
N VAL A 389 14.77 -6.31 9.75
CA VAL A 389 14.46 -6.76 11.11
C VAL A 389 13.10 -7.43 11.13
N MET A 390 13.06 -8.68 11.60
CA MET A 390 11.82 -9.40 11.88
C MET A 390 11.79 -9.71 13.39
N LYS A 391 10.74 -9.21 14.08
CA LYS A 391 10.64 -9.38 15.54
C LYS A 391 9.22 -9.59 16.01
N ASN A 392 9.09 -10.32 17.12
CA ASN A 392 7.79 -10.63 17.74
C ASN A 392 6.80 -11.23 16.73
N ILE A 393 7.19 -12.31 16.07
CA ILE A 393 6.39 -13.02 15.06
C ILE A 393 5.81 -14.29 15.67
N ARG A 394 4.49 -14.47 15.59
CA ARG A 394 3.77 -15.66 16.05
C ARG A 394 2.79 -16.12 15.00
N MET A 395 3.15 -17.16 14.24
CA MET A 395 2.29 -17.62 13.16
C MET A 395 2.55 -19.05 12.73
N THR A 396 1.64 -19.56 11.90
CA THR A 396 1.82 -20.82 11.18
C THR A 396 2.16 -20.51 9.73
N CYS A 397 3.18 -21.14 9.18
CA CYS A 397 3.56 -20.99 7.79
C CYS A 397 3.99 -22.33 7.18
N ARG A 398 3.86 -22.44 5.87
CA ARG A 398 4.43 -23.57 5.13
C ARG A 398 5.94 -23.44 5.01
N ASN A 399 6.45 -22.20 4.90
CA ASN A 399 7.88 -21.91 4.80
C ASN A 399 8.20 -20.57 5.48
N PHE A 400 8.83 -20.61 6.64
CA PHE A 400 9.21 -19.38 7.34
C PHE A 400 10.32 -18.62 6.61
N PHE A 401 11.28 -19.34 6.01
CA PHE A 401 12.49 -18.76 5.43
C PHE A 401 12.72 -19.28 4.02
N ASP A 402 12.26 -18.56 3.01
CA ASP A 402 12.39 -18.89 1.59
C ASP A 402 13.40 -17.94 0.92
N VAL A 403 14.68 -18.09 1.29
CA VAL A 403 15.76 -17.22 0.84
C VAL A 403 16.67 -17.96 -0.15
N GLY A 404 16.82 -17.37 -1.33
CA GLY A 404 17.79 -17.76 -2.33
C GLY A 404 18.96 -16.76 -2.37
N THR A 405 20.15 -17.26 -2.69
CA THR A 405 21.33 -16.45 -2.96
C THR A 405 21.54 -16.29 -4.47
N SER A 406 22.21 -15.23 -4.88
CA SER A 406 22.53 -14.95 -6.28
C SER A 406 23.79 -14.09 -6.37
N GLU A 407 24.54 -14.22 -7.45
CA GLU A 407 25.66 -13.33 -7.76
C GLU A 407 25.20 -11.92 -8.19
N LYS A 408 23.88 -11.75 -8.42
CA LYS A 408 23.28 -10.49 -8.90
C LYS A 408 22.80 -9.57 -7.77
N TYR A 409 22.85 -10.02 -6.52
CA TYR A 409 22.50 -9.21 -5.37
C TYR A 409 23.24 -9.64 -4.10
N LYS A 410 23.35 -8.71 -3.15
CA LYS A 410 23.90 -8.96 -1.82
C LYS A 410 22.77 -8.89 -0.78
N LEU A 411 22.80 -9.85 0.14
CA LEU A 411 21.96 -9.85 1.34
C LEU A 411 22.91 -9.75 2.54
N GLU A 412 22.62 -8.88 3.50
CA GLU A 412 23.42 -8.78 4.74
C GLU A 412 22.64 -8.14 5.89
N ALA A 413 23.09 -8.38 7.12
CA ALA A 413 22.59 -7.75 8.34
C ALA A 413 21.05 -7.93 8.54
N PHE A 414 20.56 -9.17 8.47
CA PHE A 414 19.19 -9.49 8.85
C PHE A 414 19.13 -9.79 10.35
N THR A 415 18.02 -9.43 11.00
CA THR A 415 17.78 -9.70 12.42
C THR A 415 16.48 -10.47 12.61
N PHE A 416 16.55 -11.57 13.36
CA PHE A 416 15.40 -12.38 13.78
C PHE A 416 15.35 -12.37 15.32
N GLU A 417 14.33 -11.76 15.91
CA GLU A 417 14.20 -11.62 17.36
C GLU A 417 12.78 -11.99 17.82
N ASP A 418 12.68 -12.81 18.88
CA ASP A 418 11.39 -13.21 19.46
C ASP A 418 10.43 -13.84 18.42
N ILE A 419 10.91 -14.85 17.71
CA ILE A 419 10.16 -15.59 16.70
C ILE A 419 9.62 -16.89 17.32
N ASP A 420 8.32 -17.15 17.15
CA ASP A 420 7.68 -18.41 17.54
C ASP A 420 6.72 -18.86 16.44
N VAL A 421 7.17 -19.77 15.58
CA VAL A 421 6.44 -20.17 14.38
C VAL A 421 6.32 -21.69 14.26
N GLN A 422 5.15 -22.10 13.73
CA GLN A 422 4.99 -23.47 13.19
C GLN A 422 5.35 -23.42 11.71
N ASP A 423 6.42 -24.11 11.33
CA ASP A 423 6.97 -24.13 9.97
C ASP A 423 6.99 -25.57 9.42
N GLU A 424 6.20 -25.82 8.37
CA GLU A 424 6.12 -27.17 7.77
C GLU A 424 7.44 -27.60 7.14
N ARG A 425 8.19 -26.69 6.53
CA ARG A 425 9.43 -26.99 5.81
C ARG A 425 10.68 -27.01 6.69
N GLN A 426 10.64 -26.35 7.83
CA GLN A 426 11.77 -26.24 8.78
C GLN A 426 13.09 -25.78 8.13
N ALA A 427 13.00 -24.90 7.14
CA ALA A 427 14.12 -24.49 6.29
C ALA A 427 14.90 -23.28 6.82
N PHE A 428 14.73 -22.90 8.10
CA PHE A 428 15.41 -21.73 8.67
C PHE A 428 16.93 -21.91 8.70
N ASN A 429 17.60 -21.16 7.82
CA ASN A 429 19.06 -21.16 7.71
C ASN A 429 19.59 -19.73 7.61
N PRO A 430 19.74 -19.02 8.74
CA PRO A 430 20.18 -17.63 8.74
C PRO A 430 21.63 -17.43 8.27
N SER A 431 22.45 -18.48 8.26
CA SER A 431 23.84 -18.42 7.79
C SER A 431 23.98 -18.14 6.28
N LEU A 432 22.88 -18.27 5.52
CA LEU A 432 22.85 -17.85 4.11
C LEU A 432 22.99 -16.33 3.92
N ILE A 433 22.76 -15.56 4.99
CA ILE A 433 22.82 -14.09 4.95
C ILE A 433 23.94 -13.63 5.90
N PRO A 434 25.03 -13.07 5.38
CA PRO A 434 26.12 -12.54 6.22
C PRO A 434 25.65 -11.52 7.26
N GLN A 435 26.33 -11.44 8.40
CA GLN A 435 26.03 -10.52 9.51
C GLN A 435 24.61 -10.67 10.08
N THR A 436 23.96 -11.81 9.88
CA THR A 436 22.64 -12.08 10.47
C THR A 436 22.76 -12.31 11.96
N THR A 437 21.81 -11.74 12.72
CA THR A 437 21.61 -12.03 14.13
C THR A 437 20.30 -12.77 14.34
N ALA A 438 20.32 -13.78 15.22
CA ALA A 438 19.14 -14.53 15.63
C ALA A 438 19.12 -14.63 17.16
N LYS A 439 17.98 -14.31 17.78
CA LYS A 439 17.83 -14.36 19.23
C LYS A 439 16.41 -14.78 19.59
N ASN A 440 16.29 -15.77 20.48
CA ASN A 440 15.00 -16.32 20.92
C ASN A 440 14.10 -16.73 19.73
N VAL A 441 14.66 -17.52 18.82
CA VAL A 441 13.96 -18.08 17.65
C VAL A 441 13.52 -19.50 17.93
N LYS A 442 12.22 -19.74 17.90
CA LYS A 442 11.58 -21.05 18.07
C LYS A 442 10.88 -21.46 16.78
N ILE A 443 11.25 -22.64 16.30
CA ILE A 443 10.61 -23.28 15.15
C ILE A 443 10.00 -24.61 15.62
N ASN A 444 8.69 -24.77 15.47
CA ASN A 444 7.95 -25.96 15.91
C ASN A 444 8.19 -26.31 17.41
N GLY A 445 8.29 -25.29 18.26
CA GLY A 445 8.53 -25.42 19.68
C GLY A 445 9.99 -25.63 20.08
N GLU A 446 10.91 -25.87 19.14
CA GLU A 446 12.33 -26.01 19.40
C GLU A 446 13.06 -24.67 19.31
N VAL A 447 13.89 -24.37 20.30
CA VAL A 447 14.79 -23.22 20.27
C VAL A 447 15.91 -23.47 19.28
N LYS A 448 16.02 -22.66 18.24
CA LYS A 448 17.08 -22.76 17.22
C LYS A 448 18.22 -21.77 17.48
N PHE A 449 17.92 -20.63 18.12
CA PHE A 449 18.88 -19.58 18.47
C PHE A 449 18.44 -18.81 19.71
#